data_b66ca309985fa46ed40b58bceb5a3f62
#
_entry.id   b66ca309985fa46ed40b58bceb5a3f62
#
_cell.length_a   1.000
_cell.length_b   1.000
_cell.length_c   1.000
_cell.angle_alpha   90.00
_cell.angle_beta   90.00
_cell.angle_gamma   90.00
#
_symmetry.space_group_name_H-M   'P 1'
#
loop_
_entity.id
_entity.type
_entity.pdbx_description
1 polymer ?
#
loop_
_entity_poly.entity_id
_entity_poly.type
_entity_poly.pdbx_seq_one_letter_code
_entity_poly.pdbx_strand_id
1 'polypeptide(L)'
;MVAIVAVDARWGIGRDNGLLFHISADLKRFRTLTEGRTVLMGRKTLQSLPGGRGLPRRRNVVLTGDGDFQAENAETVHSAAEAVWVAGEDAWVIGGESVYRQLLPLCERVYVTRIEADGGADAFFPDLAHDPAWRLDRRSEDMEENGLRFRYEEYVPVTDG
;
A
#
# COMPACT_ATOMS: atom_id res chain seq x y z
N MET A 1 6.90 10.50 -2.83
CA MET A 1 6.40 9.13 -2.79
C MET A 1 5.29 9.05 -1.74
N VAL A 2 4.24 8.33 -2.02
CA VAL A 2 3.13 8.12 -1.09
C VAL A 2 2.88 6.63 -0.94
N ALA A 3 2.25 6.23 0.17
CA ALA A 3 1.80 4.86 0.37
C ALA A 3 0.28 4.83 0.43
N ILE A 4 -0.30 3.71 0.01
CA ILE A 4 -1.73 3.46 0.11
C ILE A 4 -1.93 2.05 0.67
N VAL A 5 -2.80 1.91 1.68
CA VAL A 5 -2.96 0.67 2.41
C VAL A 5 -4.35 0.57 3.02
N ALA A 6 -4.91 -0.64 3.05
CA ALA A 6 -6.10 -0.95 3.83
C ALA A 6 -5.67 -1.78 5.03
N VAL A 7 -6.06 -1.36 6.23
CA VAL A 7 -5.68 -2.01 7.48
C VAL A 7 -6.92 -2.38 8.29
N ASP A 8 -6.84 -3.52 8.98
CA ASP A 8 -7.88 -3.93 9.92
C ASP A 8 -7.71 -3.24 11.28
N ALA A 9 -8.50 -3.64 12.28
CA ALA A 9 -8.48 -3.02 13.61
C ALA A 9 -7.11 -3.13 14.30
N ARG A 10 -6.27 -4.07 13.90
CA ARG A 10 -4.93 -4.31 14.46
C ARG A 10 -3.81 -3.88 13.51
N TRP A 11 -4.12 -3.06 12.51
CA TRP A 11 -3.20 -2.65 11.45
C TRP A 11 -2.69 -3.83 10.59
N GLY A 12 -3.48 -4.91 10.53
CA GLY A 12 -3.23 -6.02 9.63
C GLY A 12 -3.53 -5.65 8.19
N ILE A 13 -2.72 -6.15 7.26
CA ILE A 13 -2.84 -5.81 5.84
C ILE A 13 -3.05 -7.01 4.93
N GLY A 14 -2.81 -8.21 5.42
CA GLY A 14 -2.98 -9.40 4.59
C GLY A 14 -2.93 -10.68 5.37
N ARG A 15 -3.38 -11.74 4.71
CA ARG A 15 -3.30 -13.11 5.19
C ARG A 15 -3.10 -14.02 3.98
N ASP A 16 -2.16 -14.96 4.08
CA ASP A 16 -1.85 -15.90 3.01
C ASP A 16 -1.63 -15.19 1.65
N ASN A 17 -0.93 -14.04 1.70
CA ASN A 17 -0.63 -13.20 0.54
C ASN A 17 -1.87 -12.66 -0.19
N GLY A 18 -2.97 -12.47 0.53
CA GLY A 18 -4.21 -11.92 -0.02
C GLY A 18 -4.82 -10.82 0.83
N LEU A 19 -5.86 -10.20 0.31
CA LEU A 19 -6.61 -9.17 1.04
C LEU A 19 -7.37 -9.78 2.20
N LEU A 20 -7.48 -9.03 3.32
CA LEU A 20 -8.30 -9.46 4.47
C LEU A 20 -9.78 -9.32 4.20
N PHE A 21 -10.17 -8.25 3.53
CA PHE A 21 -11.57 -7.93 3.25
C PHE A 21 -11.72 -7.41 1.82
N HIS A 22 -12.85 -7.71 1.21
CA HIS A 22 -13.22 -7.19 -0.09
C HIS A 22 -14.24 -6.06 0.10
N ILE A 23 -13.80 -4.82 -0.10
CA ILE A 23 -14.66 -3.62 -0.05
C ILE A 23 -14.61 -2.96 -1.41
N SER A 24 -15.70 -3.06 -2.17
CA SER A 24 -15.76 -2.57 -3.56
C SER A 24 -15.46 -1.08 -3.67
N ALA A 25 -15.96 -0.28 -2.73
CA ALA A 25 -15.70 1.16 -2.70
C ALA A 25 -14.21 1.46 -2.55
N ASP A 26 -13.52 0.68 -1.73
CA ASP A 26 -12.09 0.84 -1.50
C ASP A 26 -11.26 0.44 -2.72
N LEU A 27 -11.61 -0.67 -3.36
CA LEU A 27 -10.95 -1.12 -4.59
C LEU A 27 -11.13 -0.10 -5.72
N LYS A 28 -12.31 0.49 -5.82
CA LYS A 28 -12.58 1.54 -6.80
C LYS A 28 -11.77 2.80 -6.52
N ARG A 29 -11.66 3.19 -5.25
CA ARG A 29 -10.84 4.33 -4.83
C ARG A 29 -9.36 4.10 -5.14
N PHE A 30 -8.85 2.92 -4.84
CA PHE A 30 -7.48 2.52 -5.17
C PHE A 30 -7.20 2.68 -6.66
N ARG A 31 -8.09 2.18 -7.49
CA ARG A 31 -7.95 2.30 -8.95
C ARG A 31 -7.96 3.76 -9.39
N THR A 32 -8.90 4.55 -8.87
CA THR A 32 -9.01 5.98 -9.22
C THR A 32 -7.74 6.75 -8.85
N LEU A 33 -7.17 6.48 -7.68
CA LEU A 33 -5.98 7.17 -7.20
C LEU A 33 -4.70 6.74 -7.92
N THR A 34 -4.60 5.49 -8.36
CA THR A 34 -3.37 4.95 -8.93
C THR A 34 -3.36 4.87 -10.45
N GLU A 35 -4.50 4.91 -11.13
CA GLU A 35 -4.58 4.80 -12.58
C GLU A 35 -3.80 5.93 -13.26
N GLY A 36 -2.98 5.58 -14.24
CA GLY A 36 -2.11 6.53 -14.93
C GLY A 36 -0.83 6.88 -14.16
N ARG A 37 -0.59 6.23 -13.03
CA ARG A 37 0.55 6.50 -12.16
C ARG A 37 1.49 5.31 -12.08
N THR A 38 2.62 5.52 -11.41
CA THR A 38 3.58 4.45 -11.10
C THR A 38 3.22 3.83 -9.75
N VAL A 39 3.10 2.50 -9.72
CA VAL A 39 2.90 1.74 -8.48
C VAL A 39 4.15 0.92 -8.20
N LEU A 40 4.54 0.89 -6.93
CA LEU A 40 5.75 0.21 -6.45
C LEU A 40 5.35 -0.83 -5.43
N MET A 41 5.80 -2.06 -5.63
CA MET A 41 5.36 -3.20 -4.83
C MET A 41 6.47 -4.24 -4.67
N GLY A 42 6.28 -5.17 -3.75
CA GLY A 42 7.12 -6.35 -3.65
C GLY A 42 6.63 -7.48 -4.56
N ARG A 43 7.48 -8.50 -4.73
CA ARG A 43 7.18 -9.66 -5.58
C ARG A 43 5.89 -10.37 -5.16
N LYS A 44 5.70 -10.62 -3.86
CA LYS A 44 4.51 -11.33 -3.37
C LYS A 44 3.22 -10.56 -3.67
N THR A 45 3.26 -9.24 -3.57
CA THR A 45 2.12 -8.41 -3.93
C THR A 45 1.79 -8.55 -5.41
N LEU A 46 2.80 -8.48 -6.28
CA LEU A 46 2.59 -8.70 -7.72
C LEU A 46 1.96 -10.06 -7.99
N GLN A 47 2.48 -11.11 -7.34
CA GLN A 47 1.97 -12.48 -7.52
C GLN A 47 0.52 -12.64 -7.05
N SER A 48 0.07 -11.77 -6.13
CA SER A 48 -1.32 -11.77 -5.64
C SER A 48 -2.29 -11.02 -6.56
N LEU A 49 -1.78 -10.25 -7.52
CA LEU A 49 -2.63 -9.51 -8.47
C LEU A 49 -3.24 -10.46 -9.50
N PRO A 50 -4.37 -10.07 -10.12
CA PRO A 50 -5.01 -10.91 -11.13
C PRO A 50 -4.03 -11.31 -12.25
N GLY A 51 -3.91 -12.61 -12.47
CA GLY A 51 -3.00 -13.17 -13.47
C GLY A 51 -1.52 -13.11 -13.13
N GLY A 52 -1.15 -12.65 -11.92
CA GLY A 52 0.24 -12.52 -11.49
C GLY A 52 1.05 -11.55 -12.33
N ARG A 53 0.40 -10.52 -12.86
CA ARG A 53 1.02 -9.50 -13.71
C ARG A 53 0.71 -8.10 -13.21
N GLY A 54 1.45 -7.10 -13.71
CA GLY A 54 1.25 -5.71 -13.32
C GLY A 54 -0.15 -5.20 -13.63
N LEU A 55 -0.59 -4.25 -12.83
CA LEU A 55 -1.92 -3.64 -12.98
C LEU A 55 -2.02 -2.90 -14.33
N PRO A 56 -3.16 -3.01 -15.03
CA PRO A 56 -3.35 -2.30 -16.30
C PRO A 56 -3.39 -0.79 -16.09
N ARG A 57 -2.97 -0.05 -17.11
CA ARG A 57 -2.94 1.42 -17.14
C ARG A 57 -2.13 2.07 -16.02
N ARG A 58 -1.12 1.34 -15.53
CA ARG A 58 -0.15 1.84 -14.54
C ARG A 58 1.23 1.36 -14.93
N ARG A 59 2.23 2.13 -14.54
CA ARG A 59 3.61 1.66 -14.60
C ARG A 59 3.87 0.86 -13.33
N ASN A 60 4.26 -0.38 -13.47
CA ASN A 60 4.48 -1.28 -12.35
C ASN A 60 5.97 -1.51 -12.11
N VAL A 61 6.44 -1.21 -10.90
CA VAL A 61 7.82 -1.43 -10.49
C VAL A 61 7.81 -2.39 -9.31
N VAL A 62 8.58 -3.47 -9.41
CA VAL A 62 8.63 -4.54 -8.42
C VAL A 62 9.99 -4.58 -7.76
N LEU A 63 10.02 -4.42 -6.44
CA LEU A 63 11.23 -4.54 -5.63
C LEU A 63 11.37 -6.00 -5.16
N THR A 64 12.43 -6.66 -5.59
CA THR A 64 12.72 -8.05 -5.22
C THR A 64 14.22 -8.29 -5.13
N GLY A 65 14.65 -9.15 -4.18
CA GLY A 65 16.02 -9.60 -4.11
C GLY A 65 16.37 -10.66 -5.16
N ASP A 66 15.38 -11.22 -5.87
CA ASP A 66 15.59 -12.24 -6.89
C ASP A 66 15.96 -11.59 -8.22
N GLY A 67 17.24 -11.69 -8.61
CA GLY A 67 17.75 -11.09 -9.84
C GLY A 67 17.19 -11.69 -11.13
N ASP A 68 16.59 -12.88 -11.06
CA ASP A 68 16.03 -13.57 -12.21
C ASP A 68 14.52 -13.41 -12.33
N PHE A 69 13.89 -12.74 -11.37
CA PHE A 69 12.45 -12.57 -11.37
C PHE A 69 12.00 -11.65 -12.51
N GLN A 70 11.02 -12.11 -13.27
CA GLN A 70 10.37 -11.35 -14.33
C GLN A 70 8.86 -11.55 -14.25
N ALA A 71 8.11 -10.52 -14.61
CA ALA A 71 6.67 -10.59 -14.68
C ALA A 71 6.15 -9.72 -15.82
N GLU A 72 5.00 -10.10 -16.35
CA GLU A 72 4.33 -9.37 -17.41
C GLU A 72 3.84 -8.01 -16.90
N ASN A 73 4.04 -6.98 -17.71
CA ASN A 73 3.66 -5.60 -17.41
C ASN A 73 4.30 -5.06 -16.10
N ALA A 74 5.56 -5.43 -15.85
CA ALA A 74 6.28 -4.98 -14.67
C ALA A 74 7.77 -4.83 -14.96
N GLU A 75 8.38 -3.82 -14.32
CA GLU A 75 9.84 -3.62 -14.30
C GLU A 75 10.34 -4.10 -12.94
N THR A 76 11.51 -4.70 -12.87
CA THR A 76 12.08 -5.17 -11.60
C THR A 76 13.26 -4.32 -11.15
N VAL A 77 13.34 -4.09 -9.84
CA VAL A 77 14.46 -3.42 -9.18
C VAL A 77 14.86 -4.26 -7.96
N HIS A 78 16.08 -4.09 -7.48
CA HIS A 78 16.66 -5.01 -6.51
C HIS A 78 17.11 -4.37 -5.19
N SER A 79 16.91 -3.06 -5.04
CA SER A 79 17.20 -2.35 -3.79
C SER A 79 16.21 -1.18 -3.63
N ALA A 80 16.06 -0.73 -2.38
CA ALA A 80 15.22 0.45 -2.09
C ALA A 80 15.74 1.69 -2.83
N ALA A 81 17.05 1.88 -2.89
CA ALA A 81 17.65 3.02 -3.61
C ALA A 81 17.34 2.97 -5.11
N GLU A 82 17.46 1.79 -5.72
CA GLU A 82 17.10 1.59 -7.13
C GLU A 82 15.61 1.83 -7.36
N ALA A 83 14.77 1.35 -6.44
CA ALA A 83 13.32 1.55 -6.51
C ALA A 83 12.95 3.04 -6.54
N VAL A 84 13.55 3.84 -5.67
CA VAL A 84 13.33 5.29 -5.64
C VAL A 84 13.76 5.94 -6.94
N TRP A 85 14.93 5.56 -7.43
CA TRP A 85 15.48 6.10 -8.68
C TRP A 85 14.61 5.77 -9.90
N VAL A 86 14.20 4.49 -10.02
CA VAL A 86 13.43 4.02 -11.18
C VAL A 86 11.97 4.47 -11.11
N ALA A 87 11.33 4.33 -9.94
CA ALA A 87 9.90 4.64 -9.79
C ALA A 87 9.63 6.15 -9.70
N GLY A 88 10.56 6.92 -9.15
CA GLY A 88 10.44 8.36 -9.04
C GLY A 88 9.67 8.83 -7.80
N GLU A 89 9.65 10.14 -7.60
CA GLU A 89 9.07 10.77 -6.42
C GLU A 89 7.55 10.68 -6.35
N ASP A 90 6.89 10.46 -7.50
CA ASP A 90 5.43 10.39 -7.58
C ASP A 90 4.88 8.96 -7.47
N ALA A 91 5.73 8.00 -7.13
CA ALA A 91 5.33 6.60 -7.01
C ALA A 91 4.37 6.36 -5.84
N TRP A 92 3.47 5.41 -6.03
CA TRP A 92 2.53 4.92 -5.03
C TRP A 92 2.98 3.55 -4.55
N VAL A 93 3.35 3.46 -3.27
CA VAL A 93 3.77 2.20 -2.64
C VAL A 93 2.51 1.43 -2.25
N ILE A 94 2.35 0.22 -2.79
CA ILE A 94 1.11 -0.55 -2.63
C ILE A 94 1.28 -1.87 -1.86
N GLY A 95 2.47 -2.16 -1.35
CA GLY A 95 2.72 -3.30 -0.46
C GLY A 95 3.85 -4.20 -0.93
N GLY A 96 4.15 -5.21 -0.20
CA GLY A 96 3.55 -5.61 1.05
C GLY A 96 4.31 -5.11 2.28
N GLU A 97 4.24 -5.87 3.36
CA GLU A 97 4.80 -5.47 4.66
C GLU A 97 6.26 -5.01 4.57
N SER A 98 7.13 -5.81 3.96
CA SER A 98 8.55 -5.47 3.84
C SER A 98 8.79 -4.21 3.02
N VAL A 99 8.08 -4.05 1.92
CA VAL A 99 8.23 -2.87 1.04
C VAL A 99 7.71 -1.62 1.74
N TYR A 100 6.59 -1.70 2.44
CA TYR A 100 6.11 -0.58 3.26
C TYR A 100 7.14 -0.16 4.30
N ARG A 101 7.72 -1.13 5.02
CA ARG A 101 8.73 -0.82 6.06
C ARG A 101 9.96 -0.13 5.47
N GLN A 102 10.43 -0.59 4.32
CA GLN A 102 11.61 -0.02 3.67
C GLN A 102 11.37 1.39 3.14
N LEU A 103 10.17 1.67 2.62
CA LEU A 103 9.90 2.90 1.89
C LEU A 103 9.09 3.93 2.67
N LEU A 104 8.46 3.54 3.79
CA LEU A 104 7.69 4.45 4.62
C LEU A 104 8.47 5.70 5.05
N PRO A 105 9.76 5.61 5.43
CA PRO A 105 10.54 6.81 5.76
C PRO A 105 10.69 7.81 4.62
N LEU A 106 10.44 7.39 3.38
CA LEU A 106 10.55 8.23 2.19
C LEU A 106 9.19 8.76 1.73
N CYS A 107 8.11 8.34 2.39
CA CYS A 107 6.76 8.77 2.03
C CYS A 107 6.40 10.10 2.69
N GLU A 108 5.81 10.99 1.90
CA GLU A 108 5.32 12.28 2.37
C GLU A 108 3.87 12.23 2.82
N ARG A 109 3.16 11.14 2.50
CA ARG A 109 1.76 10.92 2.86
C ARG A 109 1.42 9.44 2.77
N VAL A 110 0.55 9.00 3.69
CA VAL A 110 0.03 7.63 3.68
C VAL A 110 -1.50 7.70 3.65
N TYR A 111 -2.09 7.10 2.64
CA TYR A 111 -3.55 6.96 2.49
C TYR A 111 -3.96 5.64 3.12
N VAL A 112 -4.74 5.70 4.19
CA VAL A 112 -5.13 4.52 4.97
C VAL A 112 -6.64 4.33 4.91
N THR A 113 -7.06 3.10 4.61
CA THR A 113 -8.45 2.68 4.83
C THR A 113 -8.47 1.89 6.14
N ARG A 114 -9.14 2.45 7.16
CA ARG A 114 -9.28 1.81 8.48
C ARG A 114 -10.56 0.99 8.50
N ILE A 115 -10.43 -0.34 8.68
CA ILE A 115 -11.55 -1.27 8.71
C ILE A 115 -11.77 -1.71 10.15
N GLU A 116 -13.01 -1.54 10.67
CA GLU A 116 -13.37 -1.90 12.04
C GLU A 116 -13.73 -3.39 12.14
N ALA A 117 -12.74 -4.24 11.90
CA ALA A 117 -12.86 -5.70 12.05
C ALA A 117 -11.47 -6.29 12.17
N ASP A 118 -11.38 -7.47 12.79
CA ASP A 118 -10.14 -8.24 12.87
C ASP A 118 -10.17 -9.31 11.78
N GLY A 119 -9.28 -9.21 10.80
CA GLY A 119 -9.21 -10.14 9.67
C GLY A 119 -8.29 -11.33 9.90
N GLY A 120 -7.66 -11.44 11.07
CA GLY A 120 -6.72 -12.53 11.34
C GLY A 120 -5.45 -12.43 10.51
N ALA A 121 -4.91 -11.22 10.38
CA ALA A 121 -3.75 -10.95 9.53
C ALA A 121 -2.49 -11.69 9.96
N ASP A 122 -1.65 -12.02 8.99
CA ASP A 122 -0.28 -12.50 9.20
C ASP A 122 0.78 -11.49 8.71
N ALA A 123 0.34 -10.40 8.11
CA ALA A 123 1.19 -9.29 7.71
C ALA A 123 0.58 -7.97 8.22
N PHE A 124 1.44 -7.03 8.63
CA PHE A 124 1.01 -5.82 9.32
C PHE A 124 1.69 -4.57 8.78
N PHE A 125 0.96 -3.45 8.85
CA PHE A 125 1.49 -2.12 8.62
C PHE A 125 1.80 -1.46 9.97
N PRO A 126 2.84 -0.63 10.10
CA PRO A 126 3.11 0.08 11.35
C PRO A 126 1.90 0.90 11.80
N ASP A 127 1.59 0.87 13.09
CA ASP A 127 0.47 1.63 13.67
C ASP A 127 0.80 3.12 13.69
N LEU A 128 0.40 3.84 12.66
CA LEU A 128 0.67 5.28 12.53
C LEU A 128 -0.11 6.11 13.54
N ALA A 129 -1.23 5.59 14.04
CA ALA A 129 -2.05 6.32 15.01
C ALA A 129 -1.33 6.47 16.36
N HIS A 130 -0.41 5.57 16.68
CA HIS A 130 0.37 5.57 17.92
C HIS A 130 1.86 5.87 17.69
N ASP A 131 2.25 6.23 16.47
CA ASP A 131 3.63 6.56 16.14
C ASP A 131 3.80 8.10 16.21
N PRO A 132 4.68 8.61 17.13
CA PRO A 132 4.89 10.04 17.26
C PRO A 132 5.52 10.72 16.03
N ALA A 133 6.10 9.93 15.12
CA ALA A 133 6.67 10.47 13.88
C ALA A 133 5.62 10.82 12.83
N TRP A 134 4.36 10.41 13.04
CA TRP A 134 3.26 10.62 12.11
C TRP A 134 2.10 11.31 12.79
N ARG A 135 1.35 12.11 12.03
CA ARG A 135 0.12 12.74 12.51
C ARG A 135 -1.01 12.54 11.51
N LEU A 136 -2.21 12.43 12.04
CA LEU A 136 -3.43 12.37 11.23
C LEU A 136 -3.69 13.77 10.64
N ASP A 137 -3.73 13.86 9.31
CA ASP A 137 -3.97 15.10 8.59
C ASP A 137 -5.42 15.25 8.15
N ARG A 138 -6.02 14.15 7.67
CA ARG A 138 -7.41 14.12 7.22
C ARG A 138 -8.08 12.84 7.63
N ARG A 139 -9.37 12.91 7.86
CA ARG A 139 -10.21 11.77 8.20
C ARG A 139 -11.58 11.96 7.58
N SER A 140 -12.09 10.90 6.91
CA SER A 140 -13.47 10.87 6.44
C SER A 140 -14.44 10.51 7.58
N GLU A 141 -15.73 10.65 7.31
CA GLU A 141 -16.75 10.03 8.15
C GLU A 141 -16.71 8.50 8.01
N ASP A 142 -17.36 7.80 8.94
CA ASP A 142 -17.49 6.34 8.87
C ASP A 142 -18.46 5.96 7.75
N MET A 143 -18.10 4.87 7.04
CA MET A 143 -18.87 4.31 5.94
C MET A 143 -19.11 2.83 6.23
N GLU A 144 -20.04 2.23 5.52
CA GLU A 144 -20.34 0.81 5.67
C GLU A 144 -20.62 0.18 4.32
N GLU A 145 -20.08 -1.03 4.12
CA GLU A 145 -20.38 -1.88 2.96
C GLU A 145 -20.45 -3.32 3.43
N ASN A 146 -21.58 -3.98 3.16
CA ASN A 146 -21.80 -5.39 3.50
C ASN A 146 -21.52 -5.73 4.97
N GLY A 147 -21.92 -4.83 5.89
CA GLY A 147 -21.73 -5.01 7.32
C GLY A 147 -20.34 -4.65 7.83
N LEU A 148 -19.42 -4.22 6.97
CA LEU A 148 -18.10 -3.76 7.37
C LEU A 148 -18.08 -2.25 7.47
N ARG A 149 -17.71 -1.73 8.64
CA ARG A 149 -17.53 -0.31 8.85
C ARG A 149 -16.09 0.06 8.57
N PHE A 150 -15.88 1.14 7.84
CA PHE A 150 -14.55 1.63 7.50
C PHE A 150 -14.55 3.14 7.33
N ARG A 151 -13.35 3.73 7.36
CA ARG A 151 -13.15 5.15 7.08
C ARG A 151 -11.82 5.35 6.37
N TYR A 152 -11.69 6.50 5.71
CA TYR A 152 -10.42 6.90 5.10
C TYR A 152 -9.68 7.87 6.01
N GLU A 153 -8.38 7.65 6.16
CA GLU A 153 -7.48 8.49 6.93
C GLU A 153 -6.25 8.82 6.08
N GLU A 154 -5.69 9.99 6.27
CA GLU A 154 -4.43 10.38 5.64
C GLU A 154 -3.46 10.83 6.72
N TYR A 155 -2.27 10.26 6.71
CA TYR A 155 -1.20 10.57 7.66
C TYR A 155 -0.05 11.27 6.95
N VAL A 156 0.58 12.20 7.65
CA VAL A 156 1.78 12.90 7.17
C VAL A 156 2.86 12.85 8.25
N PRO A 157 4.14 12.92 7.85
CA PRO A 157 5.23 12.99 8.83
C PRO A 157 5.11 14.24 9.69
N VAL A 158 5.44 14.11 10.97
CA VAL A 158 5.60 15.27 11.85
C VAL A 158 6.91 15.94 11.46
N THR A 159 6.82 17.20 11.09
CA THR A 159 8.00 17.98 10.76
C THR A 159 8.32 18.90 11.92
N ASP A 160 9.57 18.83 12.38
CA ASP A 160 10.10 19.80 13.34
C ASP A 160 10.30 21.11 12.57
N GLY A 161 9.30 21.95 12.67
CA GLY A 161 9.20 23.21 11.93
C GLY A 161 10.18 24.28 12.29
#